data_e88acba5c8285fd6bb286e1f6e707761
#
_entry.id   e88acba5c8285fd6bb286e1f6e707761
#
_cell.length_a   1.000
_cell.length_b   1.000
_cell.length_c   1.000
_cell.angle_alpha   90.00
_cell.angle_beta   90.00
_cell.angle_gamma   90.00
#
_symmetry.space_group_name_H-M   'P 1'
#
loop_
_entity.id
_entity.type
_entity.pdbx_description
1 polymer ?
#
loop_
_entity_poly.entity_id
_entity_poly.type
_entity_poly.pdbx_seq_one_letter_code
_entity_poly.pdbx_strand_id
1 'polypeptide(L)'
;MAAKESETKSRKLILDATAFYAGVPYTSLECYLTTAEVLKEVTHSSKYIAIIDTLLDSKRLVVEKPPSEAYQRVKAAAMETKDISTLSEADISILALALHYSEKGDAVIVTDDYAVQNVAQILNIRFAPAMSRGIRRMVRWVHYCPACSQVFGGNMRYCPICGTALKRRVGRSREVRY
;
A
#
# COMPACT_ATOMS: atom_id res chain seq x y z
N MET A 1 -25.32 14.76 -29.46
CA MET A 1 -24.92 15.04 -28.08
C MET A 1 -24.50 13.70 -27.47
N ALA A 2 -23.20 13.41 -27.46
CA ALA A 2 -22.68 12.16 -26.93
C ALA A 2 -22.43 12.36 -25.42
N ALA A 3 -23.13 11.61 -24.58
CA ALA A 3 -22.89 11.54 -23.17
C ALA A 3 -21.51 10.90 -22.95
N LYS A 4 -20.57 11.66 -22.41
CA LYS A 4 -19.32 11.11 -21.85
C LYS A 4 -19.71 10.28 -20.63
N GLU A 5 -19.71 8.96 -20.78
CA GLU A 5 -19.65 8.05 -19.65
C GLU A 5 -18.35 8.35 -18.88
N SER A 6 -18.50 8.94 -17.72
CA SER A 6 -17.42 9.03 -16.73
C SER A 6 -17.18 7.62 -16.20
N GLU A 7 -16.21 6.90 -16.77
CA GLU A 7 -15.65 5.71 -16.11
C GLU A 7 -15.18 6.12 -14.71
N THR A 8 -15.96 5.80 -13.71
CA THR A 8 -15.54 5.82 -12.32
C THR A 8 -14.39 4.82 -12.21
N LYS A 9 -13.15 5.31 -12.25
CA LYS A 9 -11.94 4.50 -12.05
C LYS A 9 -12.08 3.79 -10.71
N SER A 10 -12.46 2.52 -10.74
CA SER A 10 -12.62 1.73 -9.53
C SER A 10 -11.27 1.62 -8.83
N ARG A 11 -11.25 1.92 -7.53
CA ARG A 11 -10.07 1.81 -6.68
C ARG A 11 -9.56 0.37 -6.68
N LYS A 12 -8.25 0.18 -6.85
CA LYS A 12 -7.59 -1.11 -6.75
C LYS A 12 -7.05 -1.33 -5.34
N LEU A 13 -7.57 -2.33 -4.66
CA LEU A 13 -7.10 -2.76 -3.33
C LEU A 13 -6.08 -3.87 -3.51
N ILE A 14 -4.85 -3.64 -3.06
CA ILE A 14 -3.72 -4.53 -3.28
C ILE A 14 -3.30 -5.09 -1.93
N LEU A 15 -3.37 -6.41 -1.77
CA LEU A 15 -3.15 -7.07 -0.50
C LEU A 15 -1.70 -7.55 -0.36
N ASP A 16 -1.09 -7.15 0.73
CA ASP A 16 0.13 -7.72 1.26
C ASP A 16 -0.18 -8.97 2.11
N ALA A 17 0.84 -9.77 2.46
CA ALA A 17 0.70 -10.95 3.32
C ALA A 17 0.05 -10.62 4.67
N THR A 18 0.40 -9.50 5.28
CA THR A 18 -0.17 -9.03 6.55
C THR A 18 -1.68 -8.84 6.48
N ALA A 19 -2.22 -8.44 5.32
CA ALA A 19 -3.65 -8.28 5.10
C ALA A 19 -4.40 -9.64 5.09
N PHE A 20 -3.78 -10.69 4.56
CA PHE A 20 -4.33 -12.05 4.64
C PHE A 20 -4.35 -12.55 6.07
N TYR A 21 -3.27 -12.34 6.83
CA TYR A 21 -3.18 -12.73 8.25
C TYR A 21 -4.17 -11.98 9.12
N ALA A 22 -4.44 -10.73 8.80
CA ALA A 22 -5.46 -9.90 9.45
C ALA A 22 -6.91 -10.25 9.04
N GLY A 23 -7.10 -11.11 8.04
CA GLY A 23 -8.42 -11.56 7.60
C GLY A 23 -9.16 -10.58 6.68
N VAL A 24 -8.47 -9.56 6.12
CA VAL A 24 -9.09 -8.53 5.28
C VAL A 24 -9.93 -9.11 4.13
N PRO A 25 -9.44 -10.05 3.30
CA PRO A 25 -10.21 -10.53 2.16
C PRO A 25 -11.39 -11.44 2.53
N TYR A 26 -11.50 -11.83 3.82
CA TYR A 26 -12.55 -12.74 4.29
C TYR A 26 -13.75 -12.00 4.87
N THR A 27 -13.60 -10.71 5.18
CA THR A 27 -14.58 -9.90 5.90
C THR A 27 -15.37 -8.94 5.03
N SER A 28 -15.05 -8.84 3.75
CA SER A 28 -15.74 -7.97 2.79
C SER A 28 -15.97 -8.67 1.45
N LEU A 29 -16.84 -8.12 0.62
CA LEU A 29 -17.14 -8.61 -0.74
C LEU A 29 -16.32 -7.88 -1.82
N GLU A 30 -15.34 -7.09 -1.44
CA GLU A 30 -14.47 -6.37 -2.36
C GLU A 30 -13.62 -7.32 -3.23
N CYS A 31 -13.22 -6.81 -4.39
CA CYS A 31 -12.24 -7.46 -5.25
C CYS A 31 -10.84 -6.93 -4.94
N TYR A 32 -9.90 -7.86 -4.82
CA TYR A 32 -8.53 -7.58 -4.41
C TYR A 32 -7.53 -8.01 -5.47
N LEU A 33 -6.39 -7.35 -5.48
CA LEU A 33 -5.21 -7.75 -6.24
C LEU A 33 -4.11 -8.20 -5.28
N THR A 34 -3.28 -9.12 -5.74
CA THR A 34 -2.05 -9.55 -5.06
C THR A 34 -1.04 -10.08 -6.08
N THR A 35 0.12 -10.50 -5.62
CA THR A 35 1.16 -11.10 -6.45
C THR A 35 1.37 -12.57 -6.11
N ALA A 36 2.01 -13.31 -7.01
CA ALA A 36 2.34 -14.70 -6.79
C ALA A 36 3.34 -14.88 -5.63
N GLU A 37 4.23 -13.92 -5.45
CA GLU A 37 5.23 -13.90 -4.37
C GLU A 37 4.55 -13.79 -2.99
N VAL A 38 3.57 -12.91 -2.86
CA VAL A 38 2.75 -12.80 -1.63
C VAL A 38 1.99 -14.08 -1.37
N LEU A 39 1.36 -14.67 -2.41
CA LEU A 39 0.64 -15.92 -2.21
C LEU A 39 1.54 -17.08 -1.77
N LYS A 40 2.76 -17.17 -2.30
CA LYS A 40 3.73 -18.17 -1.83
C LYS A 40 3.99 -18.03 -0.34
N GLU A 41 4.16 -16.81 0.15
CA GLU A 41 4.37 -16.54 1.57
C GLU A 41 3.18 -16.96 2.42
N VAL A 42 1.97 -16.55 2.02
CA VAL A 42 0.74 -16.85 2.75
C VAL A 42 0.42 -18.34 2.76
N THR A 43 0.62 -19.04 1.65
CA THR A 43 0.30 -20.47 1.50
C THR A 43 1.32 -21.41 2.17
N HIS A 44 2.42 -20.89 2.70
CA HIS A 44 3.27 -21.67 3.61
C HIS A 44 2.49 -22.25 4.78
N SER A 45 1.44 -21.58 5.22
CA SER A 45 0.50 -22.10 6.19
C SER A 45 -0.72 -22.70 5.49
N SER A 46 -0.91 -24.02 5.63
CA SER A 46 -1.98 -24.77 4.97
C SER A 46 -3.41 -24.26 5.30
N LYS A 47 -3.57 -23.57 6.43
CA LYS A 47 -4.87 -22.99 6.85
C LYS A 47 -5.40 -21.94 5.87
N TYR A 48 -4.55 -21.30 5.07
CA TYR A 48 -4.98 -20.25 4.13
C TYR A 48 -5.29 -20.79 2.73
N ILE A 49 -4.82 -21.99 2.37
CA ILE A 49 -4.92 -22.53 1.01
C ILE A 49 -6.37 -22.61 0.55
N ALA A 50 -7.22 -23.30 1.27
CA ALA A 50 -8.63 -23.48 0.87
C ALA A 50 -9.40 -22.16 0.74
N ILE A 51 -9.06 -21.18 1.58
CA ILE A 51 -9.72 -19.87 1.54
C ILE A 51 -9.22 -19.06 0.33
N ILE A 52 -7.92 -19.12 0.05
CA ILE A 52 -7.33 -18.46 -1.13
C ILE A 52 -7.91 -19.06 -2.41
N ASP A 53 -8.01 -20.37 -2.52
CA ASP A 53 -8.64 -21.04 -3.66
C ASP A 53 -10.08 -20.56 -3.87
N THR A 54 -10.87 -20.47 -2.79
CA THR A 54 -12.23 -19.93 -2.87
C THR A 54 -12.28 -18.48 -3.36
N LEU A 55 -11.32 -17.65 -2.95
CA LEU A 55 -11.24 -16.24 -3.39
C LEU A 55 -10.84 -16.13 -4.87
N LEU A 56 -9.95 -17.01 -5.33
CA LEU A 56 -9.54 -17.08 -6.74
C LEU A 56 -10.68 -17.55 -7.63
N ASP A 57 -11.37 -18.63 -7.26
CA ASP A 57 -12.50 -19.21 -7.98
C ASP A 57 -13.66 -18.22 -8.10
N SER A 58 -13.92 -17.47 -7.04
CA SER A 58 -14.96 -16.42 -7.02
C SER A 58 -14.53 -15.12 -7.71
N LYS A 59 -13.33 -15.05 -8.22
CA LYS A 59 -12.73 -13.84 -8.84
C LYS A 59 -12.67 -12.63 -7.90
N ARG A 60 -12.73 -12.85 -6.61
CA ARG A 60 -12.56 -11.82 -5.59
C ARG A 60 -11.09 -11.52 -5.28
N LEU A 61 -10.20 -12.44 -5.64
CA LEU A 61 -8.77 -12.25 -5.60
C LEU A 61 -8.20 -12.49 -6.99
N VAL A 62 -7.45 -11.53 -7.49
CA VAL A 62 -6.75 -11.63 -8.78
C VAL A 62 -5.26 -11.56 -8.53
N VAL A 63 -4.51 -12.49 -9.11
CA VAL A 63 -3.05 -12.53 -9.02
C VAL A 63 -2.48 -11.92 -10.27
N GLU A 64 -1.68 -10.88 -10.11
CA GLU A 64 -1.07 -10.19 -11.23
C GLU A 64 0.44 -10.06 -11.07
N LYS A 65 1.14 -10.12 -12.19
CA LYS A 65 2.59 -9.89 -12.24
C LYS A 65 2.84 -8.42 -12.57
N PRO A 66 3.54 -7.67 -11.71
CA PRO A 66 3.88 -6.29 -12.02
C PRO A 66 4.90 -6.20 -13.16
N PRO A 67 4.91 -5.09 -13.92
CA PRO A 67 5.90 -4.83 -14.95
C PRO A 67 7.32 -4.75 -14.39
N SER A 68 8.31 -5.20 -15.15
CA SER A 68 9.73 -5.19 -14.75
C SER A 68 10.24 -3.77 -14.44
N GLU A 69 9.75 -2.78 -15.17
CA GLU A 69 10.09 -1.36 -14.93
C GLU A 69 9.66 -0.88 -13.54
N ALA A 70 8.45 -1.26 -13.11
CA ALA A 70 7.97 -0.94 -11.77
C ALA A 70 8.83 -1.59 -10.68
N TYR A 71 9.29 -2.81 -10.88
CA TYR A 71 10.24 -3.48 -9.98
C TYR A 71 11.55 -2.70 -9.81
N GLN A 72 12.12 -2.23 -10.92
CA GLN A 72 13.39 -1.47 -10.88
C GLN A 72 13.22 -0.15 -10.11
N ARG A 73 12.11 0.55 -10.33
CA ARG A 73 11.81 1.81 -9.65
C ARG A 73 11.60 1.62 -8.14
N VAL A 74 10.91 0.53 -7.75
CA VAL A 74 10.75 0.20 -6.32
C VAL A 74 12.10 -0.11 -5.68
N LYS A 75 12.96 -0.90 -6.32
CA LYS A 75 14.30 -1.20 -5.82
C LYS A 75 15.14 0.06 -5.66
N ALA A 76 15.11 0.97 -6.62
CA ALA A 76 15.82 2.25 -6.53
C ALA A 76 15.33 3.09 -5.33
N ALA A 77 14.01 3.21 -5.14
CA ALA A 77 13.44 3.92 -4.00
C ALA A 77 13.77 3.27 -2.66
N ALA A 78 13.78 1.93 -2.60
CA ALA A 78 14.15 1.19 -1.39
C ALA A 78 15.63 1.38 -1.01
N MET A 79 16.52 1.54 -2.00
CA MET A 79 17.92 1.87 -1.75
C MET A 79 18.10 3.25 -1.11
N GLU A 80 17.30 4.23 -1.51
CA GLU A 80 17.33 5.58 -0.93
C GLU A 80 16.93 5.59 0.56
N THR A 81 16.02 4.71 0.96
CA THR A 81 15.55 4.60 2.35
C THR A 81 16.45 3.76 3.24
N LYS A 82 17.39 3.01 2.66
CA LYS A 82 18.12 1.93 3.32
C LYS A 82 17.22 0.76 3.79
N ASP A 83 15.97 0.72 3.36
CA ASP A 83 15.03 -0.36 3.69
C ASP A 83 15.19 -1.58 2.76
N ILE A 84 16.04 -1.47 1.71
CA ILE A 84 16.23 -2.54 0.72
C ILE A 84 16.64 -3.89 1.35
N SER A 85 17.38 -3.88 2.44
CA SER A 85 17.82 -5.08 3.15
C SER A 85 16.73 -5.72 4.01
N THR A 86 15.64 -5.00 4.26
CA THR A 86 14.51 -5.46 5.08
C THR A 86 13.30 -5.89 4.26
N LEU A 87 13.27 -5.52 2.96
CA LEU A 87 12.17 -5.89 2.06
C LEU A 87 12.42 -7.27 1.45
N SER A 88 11.42 -8.13 1.54
CA SER A 88 11.36 -9.41 0.84
C SER A 88 11.04 -9.24 -0.66
N GLU A 89 11.14 -10.31 -1.43
CA GLU A 89 10.67 -10.31 -2.83
C GLU A 89 9.16 -10.06 -2.92
N ALA A 90 8.38 -10.55 -1.95
CA ALA A 90 6.95 -10.30 -1.88
C ALA A 90 6.66 -8.80 -1.68
N ASP A 91 7.38 -8.13 -0.77
CA ASP A 91 7.22 -6.70 -0.51
C ASP A 91 7.54 -5.86 -1.76
N ILE A 92 8.63 -6.19 -2.44
CA ILE A 92 9.01 -5.50 -3.68
C ILE A 92 7.95 -5.72 -4.76
N SER A 93 7.42 -6.94 -4.87
CA SER A 93 6.40 -7.29 -5.85
C SER A 93 5.10 -6.51 -5.64
N ILE A 94 4.64 -6.43 -4.39
CA ILE A 94 3.39 -5.73 -4.06
C ILE A 94 3.52 -4.21 -4.25
N LEU A 95 4.67 -3.64 -3.88
CA LEU A 95 4.99 -2.23 -4.13
C LEU A 95 5.03 -1.93 -5.63
N ALA A 96 5.62 -2.81 -6.44
CA ALA A 96 5.68 -2.65 -7.89
C ALA A 96 4.30 -2.74 -8.55
N LEU A 97 3.44 -3.66 -8.09
CA LEU A 97 2.07 -3.76 -8.56
C LEU A 97 1.27 -2.49 -8.22
N ALA A 98 1.42 -2.00 -7.00
CA ALA A 98 0.74 -0.79 -6.56
C ALA A 98 1.24 0.47 -7.27
N LEU A 99 2.55 0.58 -7.55
CA LEU A 99 3.12 1.67 -8.33
C LEU A 99 2.49 1.71 -9.73
N HIS A 100 2.43 0.55 -10.40
CA HIS A 100 1.84 0.43 -11.73
C HIS A 100 0.38 0.91 -11.77
N TYR A 101 -0.42 0.54 -10.76
CA TYR A 101 -1.82 0.94 -10.71
C TYR A 101 -2.02 2.38 -10.23
N SER A 102 -1.17 2.90 -9.34
CA SER A 102 -1.27 4.29 -8.87
C SER A 102 -1.02 5.31 -9.98
N GLU A 103 -0.20 4.97 -10.98
CA GLU A 103 0.05 5.80 -12.15
C GLU A 103 -1.13 5.82 -13.14
N LYS A 104 -1.91 4.75 -13.16
CA LYS A 104 -3.09 4.62 -14.03
C LYS A 104 -4.39 5.11 -13.37
N GLY A 105 -4.42 5.22 -12.07
CA GLY A 105 -5.64 5.55 -11.35
C GLY A 105 -5.47 5.57 -9.84
N ASP A 106 -6.39 4.94 -9.13
CA ASP A 106 -6.44 4.89 -7.67
C ASP A 106 -6.07 3.47 -7.18
N ALA A 107 -4.90 3.35 -6.54
CA ALA A 107 -4.44 2.12 -5.92
C ALA A 107 -4.11 2.33 -4.43
N VAL A 108 -4.40 1.33 -3.60
CA VAL A 108 -4.12 1.33 -2.16
C VAL A 108 -3.52 -0.02 -1.76
N ILE A 109 -2.34 -0.02 -1.15
CA ILE A 109 -1.78 -1.22 -0.51
C ILE A 109 -2.41 -1.38 0.87
N VAL A 110 -2.85 -2.59 1.19
CA VAL A 110 -3.31 -2.95 2.53
C VAL A 110 -2.19 -3.73 3.22
N THR A 111 -1.52 -3.08 4.17
CA THR A 111 -0.34 -3.64 4.86
C THR A 111 -0.14 -3.04 6.23
N ASP A 112 0.33 -3.85 7.18
CA ASP A 112 0.83 -3.40 8.48
C ASP A 112 2.37 -3.36 8.54
N ASP A 113 3.07 -3.76 7.46
CA ASP A 113 4.52 -3.72 7.40
C ASP A 113 5.04 -2.27 7.23
N TYR A 114 5.84 -1.83 8.19
CA TYR A 114 6.42 -0.47 8.19
C TYR A 114 7.45 -0.26 7.06
N ALA A 115 8.20 -1.29 6.65
CA ALA A 115 9.16 -1.17 5.57
C ALA A 115 8.42 -0.93 4.24
N VAL A 116 7.35 -1.69 3.99
CA VAL A 116 6.46 -1.49 2.84
C VAL A 116 5.83 -0.10 2.87
N GLN A 117 5.31 0.34 4.03
CA GLN A 117 4.71 1.67 4.20
C GLN A 117 5.71 2.80 3.93
N ASN A 118 6.97 2.66 4.39
CA ASN A 118 8.01 3.66 4.16
C ASN A 118 8.31 3.85 2.68
N VAL A 119 8.50 2.75 1.95
CA VAL A 119 8.79 2.81 0.50
C VAL A 119 7.57 3.26 -0.28
N ALA A 120 6.36 2.80 0.07
CA ALA A 120 5.12 3.28 -0.52
C ALA A 120 4.98 4.81 -0.39
N GLN A 121 5.35 5.37 0.77
CA GLN A 121 5.31 6.82 1.00
C GLN A 121 6.25 7.58 0.07
N ILE A 122 7.46 7.07 -0.17
CA ILE A 122 8.44 7.71 -1.09
C ILE A 122 7.92 7.70 -2.51
N LEU A 123 7.34 6.58 -2.91
CA LEU A 123 6.75 6.41 -4.23
C LEU A 123 5.38 7.10 -4.39
N ASN A 124 4.90 7.81 -3.35
CA ASN A 124 3.56 8.42 -3.31
C ASN A 124 2.42 7.42 -3.54
N ILE A 125 2.63 6.16 -3.20
CA ILE A 125 1.61 5.11 -3.21
C ILE A 125 0.79 5.21 -1.92
N ARG A 126 -0.53 5.13 -2.03
CA ARG A 126 -1.41 5.10 -0.86
C ARG A 126 -1.39 3.74 -0.20
N PHE A 127 -1.46 3.72 1.12
CA PHE A 127 -1.59 2.50 1.89
C PHE A 127 -2.57 2.65 3.05
N ALA A 128 -3.11 1.53 3.51
CA ALA A 128 -4.01 1.44 4.65
C ALA A 128 -3.57 0.29 5.57
N PRO A 129 -3.72 0.40 6.89
CA PRO A 129 -3.41 -0.68 7.81
C PRO A 129 -4.41 -1.84 7.67
N ALA A 130 -3.93 -3.07 7.82
CA ALA A 130 -4.73 -4.29 7.72
C ALA A 130 -5.53 -4.57 9.01
N MET A 131 -4.97 -4.29 10.18
CA MET A 131 -5.56 -4.63 11.50
C MET A 131 -6.68 -3.69 11.95
N SER A 132 -6.90 -2.55 11.31
CA SER A 132 -8.03 -1.71 11.65
C SER A 132 -9.31 -2.27 11.03
N ARG A 133 -10.32 -2.54 11.85
CA ARG A 133 -11.64 -3.06 11.43
C ARG A 133 -12.23 -2.25 10.27
N GLY A 134 -12.12 -2.81 9.06
CA GLY A 134 -12.51 -2.15 7.81
C GLY A 134 -11.61 -0.96 7.46
N ILE A 135 -11.33 -0.75 6.18
CA ILE A 135 -10.54 0.40 5.70
C ILE A 135 -11.36 1.68 5.94
N ARG A 136 -11.42 2.14 7.20
CA ARG A 136 -12.18 3.34 7.58
C ARG A 136 -11.40 4.63 7.44
N ARG A 137 -10.05 4.57 7.34
CA ARG A 137 -9.21 5.78 7.25
C ARG A 137 -7.95 5.51 6.43
N MET A 138 -7.77 6.26 5.35
CA MET A 138 -6.46 6.37 4.73
C MET A 138 -5.58 7.25 5.59
N VAL A 139 -4.45 6.71 6.05
CA VAL A 139 -3.50 7.43 6.87
C VAL A 139 -2.50 8.13 5.94
N ARG A 140 -2.49 9.45 5.97
CA ARG A 140 -1.44 10.25 5.34
C ARG A 140 -0.43 10.67 6.40
N TRP A 141 0.78 10.15 6.31
CA TRP A 141 1.85 10.59 7.17
C TRP A 141 2.34 11.99 6.76
N VAL A 142 2.52 12.86 7.74
CA VAL A 142 3.11 14.18 7.54
C VAL A 142 4.28 14.36 8.50
N HIS A 143 5.27 15.13 8.07
CA HIS A 143 6.35 15.54 8.95
C HIS A 143 5.94 16.83 9.69
N TYR A 144 6.23 16.91 10.97
CA TYR A 144 6.00 18.12 11.76
C TYR A 144 7.25 18.49 12.57
N CYS A 145 7.44 19.77 12.78
CA CYS A 145 8.49 20.28 13.63
C CYS A 145 8.00 20.35 15.08
N PRO A 146 8.66 19.68 16.04
CA PRO A 146 8.24 19.78 17.45
C PRO A 146 8.54 21.15 18.07
N ALA A 147 9.45 21.94 17.50
CA ALA A 147 9.80 23.26 18.00
C ALA A 147 8.89 24.37 17.48
N CYS A 148 8.64 24.44 16.15
CA CYS A 148 7.82 25.51 15.57
C CYS A 148 6.42 25.04 15.13
N SER A 149 6.05 23.77 15.38
CA SER A 149 4.75 23.16 15.08
C SER A 149 4.33 23.16 13.61
N GLN A 150 5.21 23.60 12.69
CA GLN A 150 4.92 23.60 11.27
C GLN A 150 4.89 22.18 10.69
N VAL A 151 4.00 21.98 9.71
CA VAL A 151 3.78 20.70 9.05
C VAL A 151 4.27 20.77 7.61
N PHE A 152 5.02 19.77 7.21
CA PHE A 152 5.64 19.69 5.90
C PHE A 152 5.20 18.41 5.18
N GLY A 153 4.99 18.53 3.85
CA GLY A 153 4.87 17.39 2.95
C GLY A 153 6.26 17.03 2.40
N GLY A 154 6.43 15.76 2.02
CA GLY A 154 7.71 15.30 1.45
C GLY A 154 8.69 14.74 2.49
N ASN A 155 9.82 14.23 2.01
CA ASN A 155 10.80 13.49 2.83
C ASN A 155 11.90 14.42 3.33
N MET A 156 11.59 15.27 4.31
CA MET A 156 12.56 16.17 4.93
C MET A 156 12.98 15.67 6.31
N ARG A 157 14.27 15.71 6.62
CA ARG A 157 14.82 15.32 7.93
C ARG A 157 14.82 16.47 8.94
N TYR A 158 14.99 17.69 8.48
CA TYR A 158 15.13 18.87 9.31
C TYR A 158 14.14 19.95 8.89
N CYS A 159 13.70 20.74 9.85
CA CYS A 159 12.81 21.87 9.62
C CYS A 159 13.55 22.98 8.87
N PRO A 160 13.05 23.44 7.72
CA PRO A 160 13.70 24.53 6.96
C PRO A 160 13.60 25.87 7.68
N ILE A 161 12.76 26.01 8.69
CA ILE A 161 12.56 27.27 9.43
C ILE A 161 13.49 27.37 10.64
N CYS A 162 13.62 26.29 11.43
CA CYS A 162 14.35 26.34 12.72
C CYS A 162 15.43 25.27 12.86
N GLY A 163 15.70 24.46 11.84
CA GLY A 163 16.74 23.45 11.86
C GLY A 163 16.45 22.20 12.72
N THR A 164 15.35 22.17 13.47
CA THR A 164 15.02 21.04 14.35
C THR A 164 14.68 19.79 13.54
N ALA A 165 15.10 18.61 14.03
CA ALA A 165 14.75 17.35 13.43
C ALA A 165 13.24 17.14 13.39
N LEU A 166 12.70 16.82 12.21
CA LEU A 166 11.27 16.61 12.02
C LEU A 166 10.84 15.25 12.57
N LYS A 167 9.65 15.22 13.14
CA LYS A 167 8.98 14.00 13.59
C LYS A 167 7.80 13.69 12.66
N ARG A 168 7.47 12.40 12.53
CA ARG A 168 6.29 11.97 11.77
C ARG A 168 5.06 11.94 12.66
N ARG A 169 3.92 12.34 12.12
CA ARG A 169 2.60 12.12 12.71
C ARG A 169 1.58 11.82 11.62
N VAL A 170 0.49 11.21 12.03
CA VAL A 170 -0.67 11.04 11.16
C VAL A 170 -1.26 12.41 10.82
N GLY A 171 -1.28 12.75 9.53
CA GLY A 171 -1.97 13.94 9.02
C GLY A 171 -3.50 13.76 9.06
N ARG A 172 -4.24 14.77 8.63
CA ARG A 172 -5.71 14.67 8.53
C ARG A 172 -6.08 13.48 7.64
N SER A 173 -6.68 12.47 8.22
CA SER A 173 -7.28 11.36 7.50
C SER A 173 -8.59 11.83 6.87
N ARG A 174 -8.81 11.56 5.57
CA ARG A 174 -10.17 11.63 5.01
C ARG A 174 -10.86 10.30 5.30
N GLU A 175 -12.04 10.35 5.89
CA GLU A 175 -12.91 9.18 5.92
C GLU A 175 -13.24 8.79 4.48
N VAL A 176 -12.99 7.54 4.16
CA VAL A 176 -13.43 6.95 2.91
C VAL A 176 -14.86 6.51 3.15
N ARG A 177 -15.82 7.28 2.63
CA ARG A 177 -17.20 6.78 2.49
C ARG A 177 -17.22 5.84 1.29
N TYR A 178 -17.66 4.61 1.54
CA TYR A 178 -17.93 3.60 0.52
C TYR A 178 -19.23 3.94 -0.20
#